data_257776e48493861b0fcfbb97b431b373
#
_entry.id   257776e48493861b0fcfbb97b431b373
#
_cell.length_a   1.000
_cell.length_b   1.000
_cell.length_c   1.000
_cell.angle_alpha   90.00
_cell.angle_beta   90.00
_cell.angle_gamma   90.00
#
_symmetry.space_group_name_H-M   'P 1'
#
loop_
_entity.id
_entity.type
_entity.pdbx_description
1 polymer ?
#
loop_
_entity_poly.entity_id
_entity_poly.type
_entity_poly.pdbx_seq_one_letter_code
_entity_poly.pdbx_strand_id
1 'polypeptide(L)'
;MEDNLLAGGMERFLKTELSRDENQEVVRRLLSGSPRRPSQAQADRSGLAGLDEAVRYDAAFRRTERHLAEAHEQVQRERQLATVQWGSLGGHPPARRLIKARNDERLHHWGLFDLLLEKSREPVEADSTAAASLAELALAVAERLDPEVYGEERIADFKTAALAALGDARRRAGDLAGARLAFRQARINLEMGTGDLLEEAGLLGGLVKLLCDLGEYGKAAQSLERASALYRRMGDAPLEQVKLPRPQKKEDEEQVQDRKGAAG
;
A
#
# COMPACT_ATOMS: atom_id res chain seq x y z
N MET A 1 -18.61 3.03 4.51
CA MET A 1 -17.99 3.48 3.23
C MET A 1 -17.21 4.80 3.39
N GLU A 2 -17.42 5.55 4.47
CA GLU A 2 -16.75 6.83 4.75
C GLU A 2 -15.41 6.69 5.47
N ASP A 3 -15.21 5.63 6.25
CA ASP A 3 -13.97 5.43 7.03
C ASP A 3 -12.73 5.09 6.16
N ASN A 4 -12.91 4.51 4.97
CA ASN A 4 -11.82 4.18 4.06
C ASN A 4 -11.19 5.38 3.33
N LEU A 5 -11.96 6.48 3.16
CA LEU A 5 -11.42 7.74 2.64
C LEU A 5 -10.48 8.42 3.66
N LEU A 6 -10.71 8.17 4.96
CA LEU A 6 -9.87 8.71 6.03
C LEU A 6 -8.51 8.04 6.12
N ALA A 7 -8.41 6.72 5.91
CA ALA A 7 -7.14 6.00 6.02
C ALA A 7 -6.17 6.30 4.88
N GLY A 8 -6.64 6.24 3.62
CA GLY A 8 -5.82 6.62 2.45
C GLY A 8 -5.51 8.12 2.39
N GLY A 9 -6.42 8.95 2.90
CA GLY A 9 -6.19 10.38 3.07
C GLY A 9 -5.13 10.69 4.13
N MET A 10 -5.09 9.92 5.22
CA MET A 10 -4.14 10.10 6.31
C MET A 10 -2.70 9.77 5.90
N GLU A 11 -2.48 8.78 5.06
CA GLU A 11 -1.13 8.43 4.60
C GLU A 11 -0.57 9.50 3.62
N ARG A 12 -1.44 10.06 2.76
CA ARG A 12 -1.09 11.25 1.94
C ARG A 12 -0.88 12.49 2.81
N PHE A 13 -1.68 12.67 3.85
CA PHE A 13 -1.58 13.74 4.81
C PHE A 13 -0.26 13.70 5.58
N LEU A 14 0.20 12.50 5.97
CA LEU A 14 1.49 12.30 6.64
C LEU A 14 2.69 12.44 5.70
N LYS A 15 2.52 12.27 4.40
CA LYS A 15 3.57 12.41 3.38
C LYS A 15 3.65 13.81 2.76
N THR A 16 2.59 14.61 2.87
CA THR A 16 2.53 15.97 2.32
C THR A 16 2.54 16.95 3.48
N GLU A 17 3.51 17.86 3.54
CA GLU A 17 3.47 19.03 4.43
C GLU A 17 2.39 19.99 3.95
N LEU A 18 1.12 19.63 4.19
CA LEU A 18 0.01 20.54 3.93
C LEU A 18 0.10 21.71 4.91
N SER A 19 -0.12 22.92 4.40
CA SER A 19 -0.21 24.09 5.24
C SER A 19 -1.37 23.96 6.23
N ARG A 20 -1.30 24.72 7.33
CA ARG A 20 -2.37 24.72 8.35
C ARG A 20 -3.75 25.02 7.76
N ASP A 21 -3.80 25.88 6.74
CA ASP A 21 -5.04 26.27 6.08
C ASP A 21 -5.60 25.18 5.16
N GLU A 22 -4.73 24.44 4.46
CA GLU A 22 -5.12 23.30 3.64
C GLU A 22 -5.65 22.14 4.52
N ASN A 23 -5.04 21.94 5.69
CA ASN A 23 -5.50 21.00 6.70
C ASN A 23 -6.91 21.36 7.19
N GLN A 24 -7.16 22.63 7.50
CA GLN A 24 -8.46 23.10 7.93
C GLN A 24 -9.53 22.92 6.84
N GLU A 25 -9.18 23.13 5.57
CA GLU A 25 -10.10 22.94 4.45
C GLU A 25 -10.43 21.47 4.20
N VAL A 26 -9.45 20.55 4.31
CA VAL A 26 -9.67 19.10 4.20
C VAL A 26 -10.59 18.62 5.32
N VAL A 27 -10.31 19.01 6.58
CA VAL A 27 -11.16 18.65 7.72
C VAL A 27 -12.55 19.28 7.59
N ARG A 28 -12.66 20.53 7.11
CA ARG A 28 -13.94 21.17 6.85
C ARG A 28 -14.75 20.42 5.79
N ARG A 29 -14.13 19.92 4.71
CA ARG A 29 -14.79 19.09 3.68
C ARG A 29 -15.21 17.73 4.20
N LEU A 30 -14.39 17.08 5.03
CA LEU A 30 -14.70 15.78 5.64
C LEU A 30 -15.87 15.89 6.64
N LEU A 31 -15.95 16.99 7.37
CA LEU A 31 -17.04 17.25 8.33
C LEU A 31 -18.28 17.85 7.67
N SER A 32 -18.17 18.49 6.50
CA SER A 32 -19.27 19.04 5.73
C SER A 32 -19.83 18.03 4.73
N GLY A 33 -20.21 16.83 5.18
CA GLY A 33 -21.20 16.05 4.46
C GLY A 33 -22.38 16.99 4.16
N SER A 34 -22.58 17.37 2.87
CA SER A 34 -23.45 18.46 2.39
C SER A 34 -24.68 18.72 3.28
N PRO A 35 -24.72 19.75 4.11
CA PRO A 35 -25.95 20.13 4.74
C PRO A 35 -26.84 20.78 3.66
N ARG A 36 -28.00 20.20 3.40
CA ARG A 36 -29.08 20.92 2.70
C ARG A 36 -29.25 22.26 3.39
N ARG A 37 -29.08 23.37 2.65
CA ARG A 37 -29.32 24.72 3.18
C ARG A 37 -30.68 24.76 3.85
N PRO A 38 -30.79 25.08 5.15
CA PRO A 38 -32.10 25.32 5.78
C PRO A 38 -32.74 26.55 5.11
N SER A 39 -34.06 26.49 4.94
CA SER A 39 -34.81 27.63 4.42
C SER A 39 -34.73 28.81 5.41
N GLN A 40 -34.68 30.06 4.91
CA GLN A 40 -34.52 31.28 5.70
C GLN A 40 -35.49 31.41 6.88
N ALA A 41 -36.65 30.73 6.83
CA ALA A 41 -37.67 30.77 7.91
C ALA A 41 -37.26 29.97 9.16
N GLN A 42 -36.24 29.11 9.11
CA GLN A 42 -35.67 28.34 10.25
C GLN A 42 -34.51 29.05 10.92
N ALA A 43 -33.91 30.05 10.29
CA ALA A 43 -32.73 30.75 10.79
C ALA A 43 -33.04 31.65 12.01
N ASP A 44 -34.26 32.21 12.12
CA ASP A 44 -34.60 33.16 13.19
C ASP A 44 -35.00 32.54 14.53
N ARG A 45 -35.19 31.21 14.59
CA ARG A 45 -35.46 30.49 15.85
C ARG A 45 -34.23 29.81 16.48
N SER A 46 -33.07 29.85 15.84
CA SER A 46 -31.92 29.06 16.20
C SER A 46 -30.70 29.83 16.71
N GLY A 47 -30.85 31.09 17.06
CA GLY A 47 -29.70 31.89 17.52
C GLY A 47 -28.96 31.30 18.73
N LEU A 48 -29.65 30.63 19.67
CA LEU A 48 -29.06 29.94 20.82
C LEU A 48 -28.69 28.49 20.51
N ALA A 49 -29.46 27.81 19.66
CA ALA A 49 -29.17 26.45 19.22
C ALA A 49 -27.93 26.39 18.30
N GLY A 50 -27.74 27.41 17.45
CA GLY A 50 -26.58 27.53 16.58
C GLY A 50 -25.26 27.78 17.32
N LEU A 51 -25.30 28.50 18.44
CA LEU A 51 -24.11 28.70 19.30
C LEU A 51 -23.68 27.40 20.00
N ASP A 52 -24.63 26.60 20.48
CA ASP A 52 -24.34 25.30 21.11
C ASP A 52 -23.80 24.29 20.09
N GLU A 53 -24.31 24.34 18.87
CA GLU A 53 -23.83 23.52 17.75
C GLU A 53 -22.40 23.92 17.31
N ALA A 54 -22.12 25.22 17.17
CA ALA A 54 -20.78 25.73 16.85
C ALA A 54 -19.74 25.34 17.91
N VAL A 55 -20.11 25.42 19.19
CA VAL A 55 -19.24 25.00 20.30
C VAL A 55 -18.97 23.49 20.26
N ARG A 56 -19.98 22.67 19.92
CA ARG A 56 -19.81 21.22 19.76
C ARG A 56 -18.90 20.88 18.58
N TYR A 57 -19.05 21.56 17.46
CA TYR A 57 -18.15 21.41 16.30
C TYR A 57 -16.71 21.79 16.64
N ASP A 58 -16.50 22.90 17.33
CA ASP A 58 -15.19 23.36 17.74
C ASP A 58 -14.51 22.34 18.72
N ALA A 59 -15.30 21.79 19.63
CA ALA A 59 -14.81 20.76 20.56
C ALA A 59 -14.48 19.44 19.86
N ALA A 60 -15.29 19.03 18.87
CA ALA A 60 -15.05 17.85 18.06
C ALA A 60 -13.79 18.05 17.20
N PHE A 61 -13.66 19.21 16.56
CA PHE A 61 -12.49 19.58 15.75
C PHE A 61 -11.19 19.54 16.56
N ARG A 62 -11.14 20.19 17.73
CA ARG A 62 -9.97 20.17 18.62
C ARG A 62 -9.63 18.77 19.13
N ARG A 63 -10.63 17.90 19.29
CA ARG A 63 -10.39 16.50 19.65
C ARG A 63 -9.74 15.76 18.51
N THR A 64 -10.24 15.95 17.28
CA THR A 64 -9.66 15.34 16.07
C THR A 64 -8.23 15.83 15.82
N GLU A 65 -7.98 17.14 15.92
CA GLU A 65 -6.61 17.69 15.81
C GLU A 65 -5.65 17.07 16.83
N ARG A 66 -6.11 16.89 18.09
CA ARG A 66 -5.29 16.25 19.13
C ARG A 66 -4.98 14.80 18.80
N HIS A 67 -5.98 14.02 18.39
CA HIS A 67 -5.76 12.64 18.00
C HIS A 67 -4.83 12.50 16.79
N LEU A 68 -4.94 13.38 15.82
CA LEU A 68 -4.02 13.41 14.67
C LEU A 68 -2.59 13.75 15.10
N ALA A 69 -2.42 14.71 16.00
CA ALA A 69 -1.10 15.08 16.54
C ALA A 69 -0.49 13.91 17.33
N GLU A 70 -1.26 13.26 18.18
CA GLU A 70 -0.83 12.08 18.96
C GLU A 70 -0.44 10.92 18.04
N ALA A 71 -1.26 10.63 17.03
CA ALA A 71 -0.96 9.60 16.02
C ALA A 71 0.31 9.93 15.23
N HIS A 72 0.49 11.18 14.82
CA HIS A 72 1.70 11.63 14.14
C HIS A 72 2.96 11.44 15.01
N GLU A 73 2.90 11.86 16.28
CA GLU A 73 4.01 11.66 17.21
C GLU A 73 4.33 10.17 17.40
N GLN A 74 3.32 9.31 17.49
CA GLN A 74 3.54 7.87 17.61
C GLN A 74 4.26 7.32 16.38
N VAL A 75 3.81 7.67 15.17
CA VAL A 75 4.46 7.28 13.91
C VAL A 75 5.94 7.72 13.89
N GLN A 76 6.24 8.95 14.29
CA GLN A 76 7.62 9.45 14.33
C GLN A 76 8.47 8.71 15.36
N ARG A 77 7.93 8.43 16.53
CA ARG A 77 8.63 7.62 17.56
C ARG A 77 8.95 6.22 17.06
N GLU A 78 7.98 5.55 16.44
CA GLU A 78 8.18 4.21 15.90
C GLU A 78 9.23 4.19 14.78
N ARG A 79 9.25 5.18 13.89
CA ARG A 79 10.29 5.32 12.85
C ARG A 79 11.69 5.53 13.42
N GLN A 80 11.82 6.38 14.44
CA GLN A 80 13.10 6.59 15.13
C GLN A 80 13.57 5.30 15.81
N LEU A 81 12.68 4.61 16.51
CA LEU A 81 12.96 3.34 17.16
C LEU A 81 13.39 2.28 16.14
N ALA A 82 12.69 2.19 15.02
CA ALA A 82 13.01 1.27 13.92
C ALA A 82 14.43 1.45 13.39
N THR A 83 14.87 2.69 13.23
CA THR A 83 16.24 3.00 12.76
C THR A 83 17.29 2.47 13.74
N VAL A 84 17.10 2.68 15.04
CA VAL A 84 18.00 2.19 16.08
C VAL A 84 18.01 0.66 16.12
N GLN A 85 16.83 0.05 16.06
CA GLN A 85 16.68 -1.42 16.08
C GLN A 85 17.29 -2.07 14.83
N TRP A 86 17.10 -1.46 13.67
CA TRP A 86 17.74 -1.93 12.44
C TRP A 86 19.27 -1.86 12.53
N GLY A 87 19.84 -0.84 13.14
CA GLY A 87 21.28 -0.75 13.39
C GLY A 87 21.83 -1.96 14.13
N SER A 88 21.08 -2.52 15.08
CA SER A 88 21.45 -3.73 15.82
C SER A 88 21.09 -5.03 15.10
N LEU A 89 19.93 -5.05 14.41
CA LEU A 89 19.40 -6.24 13.73
C LEU A 89 20.13 -6.49 12.41
N GLY A 90 20.44 -5.44 11.67
CA GLY A 90 21.03 -5.50 10.32
C GLY A 90 22.39 -6.19 10.25
N GLY A 91 23.18 -6.18 11.33
CA GLY A 91 24.46 -6.86 11.41
C GLY A 91 24.36 -8.40 11.55
N HIS A 92 23.17 -8.97 11.77
CA HIS A 92 23.00 -10.41 11.90
C HIS A 92 22.72 -11.11 10.55
N PRO A 93 23.06 -12.40 10.42
CA PRO A 93 22.67 -13.20 9.26
C PRO A 93 21.12 -13.26 9.10
N PRO A 94 20.58 -13.41 7.87
CA PRO A 94 19.14 -13.38 7.61
C PRO A 94 18.33 -14.34 8.49
N ALA A 95 18.76 -15.57 8.67
CA ALA A 95 18.07 -16.55 9.51
C ALA A 95 17.96 -16.09 10.98
N ARG A 96 19.01 -15.45 11.51
CA ARG A 96 19.01 -14.94 12.90
C ARG A 96 18.10 -13.69 13.03
N ARG A 97 18.06 -12.83 12.01
CA ARG A 97 17.12 -11.69 11.97
C ARG A 97 15.69 -12.17 12.06
N LEU A 98 15.33 -13.21 11.28
CA LEU A 98 13.99 -13.77 11.26
C LEU A 98 13.59 -14.39 12.62
N ILE A 99 14.52 -15.13 13.26
CA ILE A 99 14.28 -15.67 14.60
C ILE A 99 14.04 -14.55 15.61
N LYS A 100 14.83 -13.47 15.57
CA LYS A 100 14.66 -12.33 16.45
C LYS A 100 13.31 -11.62 16.18
N ALA A 101 12.96 -11.35 14.93
CA ALA A 101 11.70 -10.70 14.56
C ALA A 101 10.48 -11.50 15.03
N ARG A 102 10.56 -12.82 15.11
CA ARG A 102 9.45 -13.66 15.58
C ARG A 102 9.31 -13.74 17.09
N ASN A 103 10.39 -13.51 17.85
CA ASN A 103 10.46 -13.82 19.28
C ASN A 103 10.73 -12.60 20.18
N ASP A 104 11.18 -11.48 19.64
CA ASP A 104 11.44 -10.25 20.39
C ASP A 104 10.29 -9.26 20.20
N GLU A 105 9.42 -9.17 21.19
CA GLU A 105 8.24 -8.30 21.17
C GLU A 105 8.57 -6.82 20.93
N ARG A 106 9.77 -6.40 21.30
CA ARG A 106 10.23 -5.01 21.04
C ARG A 106 10.35 -4.68 19.56
N LEU A 107 10.38 -5.70 18.69
CA LEU A 107 10.43 -5.54 17.24
C LEU A 107 9.04 -5.56 16.58
N HIS A 108 7.98 -5.80 17.38
CA HIS A 108 6.61 -5.95 16.86
C HIS A 108 5.89 -4.60 16.81
N HIS A 109 6.36 -3.68 15.96
CA HIS A 109 5.73 -2.39 15.73
C HIS A 109 5.80 -1.99 14.26
N TRP A 110 4.84 -1.15 13.86
CA TRP A 110 4.68 -0.71 12.48
C TRP A 110 5.93 -0.02 11.90
N GLY A 111 6.62 0.80 12.69
CA GLY A 111 7.80 1.53 12.20
C GLY A 111 8.92 0.62 11.71
N LEU A 112 9.15 -0.55 12.37
CA LEU A 112 10.13 -1.52 11.89
C LEU A 112 9.64 -2.22 10.61
N PHE A 113 8.35 -2.56 10.55
CA PHE A 113 7.73 -3.11 9.35
C PHE A 113 7.92 -2.17 8.15
N ASP A 114 7.58 -0.88 8.31
CA ASP A 114 7.68 0.16 7.26
C ASP A 114 9.12 0.30 6.76
N LEU A 115 10.08 0.42 7.67
CA LEU A 115 11.51 0.51 7.34
C LEU A 115 12.02 -0.71 6.56
N LEU A 116 11.64 -1.91 6.98
CA LEU A 116 12.06 -3.15 6.31
C LEU A 116 11.44 -3.26 4.90
N LEU A 117 10.18 -2.87 4.78
CA LEU A 117 9.46 -2.85 3.51
C LEU A 117 10.08 -1.84 2.54
N GLU A 118 10.39 -0.62 3.00
CA GLU A 118 11.08 0.40 2.22
C GLU A 118 12.43 -0.13 1.72
N LYS A 119 13.26 -0.67 2.62
CA LYS A 119 14.57 -1.26 2.27
C LYS A 119 14.47 -2.43 1.30
N SER A 120 13.40 -3.21 1.35
CA SER A 120 13.19 -4.31 0.39
C SER A 120 12.87 -3.81 -1.03
N ARG A 121 12.36 -2.59 -1.14
CA ARG A 121 11.98 -1.94 -2.41
C ARG A 121 13.10 -1.08 -3.01
N GLU A 122 14.13 -0.76 -2.22
CA GLU A 122 15.27 -0.01 -2.73
C GLU A 122 15.89 -0.74 -3.93
N PRO A 123 16.25 -0.01 -5.00
CA PRO A 123 16.93 -0.60 -6.15
C PRO A 123 18.38 -0.95 -5.75
N VAL A 124 18.56 -2.11 -5.12
CA VAL A 124 19.88 -2.67 -4.92
C VAL A 124 20.29 -3.35 -6.21
N GLU A 125 21.22 -2.77 -6.95
CA GLU A 125 21.64 -3.21 -8.28
C GLU A 125 22.23 -4.64 -8.31
N ALA A 126 22.45 -5.28 -7.17
CA ALA A 126 23.19 -6.53 -7.11
C ALA A 126 22.52 -7.69 -6.38
N ASP A 127 21.52 -7.52 -5.48
CA ASP A 127 21.10 -8.63 -4.63
C ASP A 127 19.57 -8.71 -4.41
N SER A 128 18.88 -9.28 -5.39
CA SER A 128 17.44 -9.60 -5.26
C SER A 128 17.15 -10.60 -4.13
N THR A 129 18.16 -11.37 -3.66
CA THR A 129 18.03 -12.30 -2.54
C THR A 129 18.02 -11.54 -1.20
N ALA A 130 18.79 -10.44 -1.10
CA ALA A 130 18.74 -9.54 0.05
C ALA A 130 17.38 -8.85 0.15
N ALA A 131 16.84 -8.38 -0.97
CA ALA A 131 15.49 -7.78 -1.03
C ALA A 131 14.41 -8.78 -0.58
N ALA A 132 14.47 -10.03 -1.05
CA ALA A 132 13.57 -11.09 -0.63
C ALA A 132 13.67 -11.36 0.88
N SER A 133 14.89 -11.44 1.42
CA SER A 133 15.11 -11.62 2.87
C SER A 133 14.55 -10.46 3.70
N LEU A 134 14.63 -9.23 3.21
CA LEU A 134 14.05 -8.05 3.89
C LEU A 134 12.52 -8.09 3.85
N ALA A 135 11.93 -8.45 2.71
CA ALA A 135 10.48 -8.60 2.60
C ALA A 135 9.94 -9.75 3.46
N GLU A 136 10.65 -10.87 3.56
CA GLU A 136 10.32 -11.97 4.50
C GLU A 136 10.41 -11.51 5.95
N LEU A 137 11.40 -10.68 6.28
CA LEU A 137 11.55 -10.12 7.62
C LEU A 137 10.40 -9.13 7.93
N ALA A 138 10.02 -8.27 6.98
CA ALA A 138 8.87 -7.37 7.11
C ALA A 138 7.58 -8.16 7.33
N LEU A 139 7.37 -9.24 6.57
CA LEU A 139 6.22 -10.14 6.76
C LEU A 139 6.21 -10.75 8.16
N ALA A 140 7.35 -11.23 8.65
CA ALA A 140 7.44 -11.82 9.99
C ALA A 140 7.14 -10.80 11.10
N VAL A 141 7.49 -9.52 10.92
CA VAL A 141 7.09 -8.45 11.84
C VAL A 141 5.57 -8.20 11.73
N ALA A 142 5.02 -8.08 10.50
CA ALA A 142 3.59 -7.85 10.29
C ALA A 142 2.71 -8.96 10.90
N GLU A 143 3.18 -10.21 10.88
CA GLU A 143 2.49 -11.36 11.50
C GLU A 143 2.44 -11.29 13.03
N ARG A 144 3.25 -10.44 13.65
CA ARG A 144 3.40 -10.30 15.10
C ARG A 144 2.89 -8.97 15.64
N LEU A 145 2.37 -8.11 14.79
CA LEU A 145 1.74 -6.85 15.21
C LEU A 145 0.50 -7.14 16.06
N ASP A 146 0.31 -6.32 17.07
CA ASP A 146 -0.83 -6.44 17.98
C ASP A 146 -2.13 -5.96 17.31
N PRO A 147 -3.14 -6.85 17.14
CA PRO A 147 -4.41 -6.47 16.53
C PRO A 147 -5.20 -5.43 17.36
N GLU A 148 -5.00 -5.37 18.68
CA GLU A 148 -5.65 -4.36 19.50
C GLU A 148 -5.09 -2.95 19.24
N VAL A 149 -3.82 -2.86 18.81
CA VAL A 149 -3.15 -1.58 18.51
C VAL A 149 -3.38 -1.15 17.07
N TYR A 150 -3.22 -2.09 16.11
CA TYR A 150 -3.20 -1.76 14.69
C TYR A 150 -4.49 -2.11 13.93
N GLY A 151 -5.32 -2.99 14.48
CA GLY A 151 -6.51 -3.54 13.81
C GLY A 151 -6.18 -4.70 12.86
N GLU A 152 -7.03 -5.74 12.88
CA GLU A 152 -6.82 -6.96 12.05
C GLU A 152 -6.78 -6.66 10.55
N GLU A 153 -7.70 -5.81 10.07
CA GLU A 153 -7.79 -5.45 8.66
C GLU A 153 -6.54 -4.71 8.18
N ARG A 154 -6.02 -3.79 8.98
CA ARG A 154 -4.78 -3.06 8.65
C ARG A 154 -3.55 -3.97 8.68
N ILE A 155 -3.49 -4.92 9.62
CA ILE A 155 -2.44 -5.94 9.63
C ILE A 155 -2.51 -6.80 8.36
N ALA A 156 -3.70 -7.10 7.86
CA ALA A 156 -3.86 -7.81 6.59
C ALA A 156 -3.31 -6.97 5.40
N ASP A 157 -3.51 -5.65 5.39
CA ASP A 157 -2.90 -4.77 4.39
C ASP A 157 -1.37 -4.76 4.51
N PHE A 158 -0.82 -4.71 5.71
CA PHE A 158 0.64 -4.80 5.90
C PHE A 158 1.22 -6.13 5.39
N LYS A 159 0.53 -7.25 5.65
CA LYS A 159 0.91 -8.55 5.10
C LYS A 159 0.82 -8.57 3.57
N THR A 160 -0.20 -7.94 3.00
CA THR A 160 -0.35 -7.78 1.55
C THR A 160 0.83 -7.05 0.95
N ALA A 161 1.22 -5.91 1.52
CA ALA A 161 2.35 -5.10 1.07
C ALA A 161 3.68 -5.87 1.15
N ALA A 162 3.93 -6.59 2.26
CA ALA A 162 5.15 -7.40 2.44
C ALA A 162 5.21 -8.57 1.44
N LEU A 163 4.09 -9.27 1.24
CA LEU A 163 4.00 -10.39 0.30
C LEU A 163 4.13 -9.93 -1.16
N ALA A 164 3.59 -8.75 -1.50
CA ALA A 164 3.78 -8.17 -2.83
C ALA A 164 5.26 -7.80 -3.07
N ALA A 165 5.94 -7.22 -2.09
CA ALA A 165 7.37 -6.92 -2.15
C ALA A 165 8.21 -8.21 -2.27
N LEU A 166 7.87 -9.24 -1.50
CA LEU A 166 8.51 -10.56 -1.58
C LEU A 166 8.32 -11.19 -2.97
N GLY A 167 7.10 -11.10 -3.51
CA GLY A 167 6.79 -11.56 -4.86
C GLY A 167 7.63 -10.87 -5.93
N ASP A 168 7.76 -9.54 -5.87
CA ASP A 168 8.59 -8.79 -6.81
C ASP A 168 10.10 -9.09 -6.65
N ALA A 169 10.57 -9.24 -5.41
CA ALA A 169 11.96 -9.61 -5.15
C ALA A 169 12.30 -11.01 -5.70
N ARG A 170 11.43 -12.00 -5.46
CA ARG A 170 11.60 -13.36 -6.00
C ARG A 170 11.52 -13.38 -7.52
N ARG A 171 10.61 -12.61 -8.12
CA ARG A 171 10.51 -12.43 -9.56
C ARG A 171 11.85 -11.92 -10.14
N ARG A 172 12.41 -10.88 -9.55
CA ARG A 172 13.72 -10.32 -9.96
C ARG A 172 14.87 -11.30 -9.78
N ALA A 173 14.77 -12.20 -8.79
CA ALA A 173 15.72 -13.30 -8.58
C ALA A 173 15.52 -14.48 -9.55
N GLY A 174 14.51 -14.45 -10.42
CA GLY A 174 14.18 -15.55 -11.34
C GLY A 174 13.34 -16.68 -10.71
N ASP A 175 13.02 -16.60 -9.41
CA ASP A 175 12.10 -17.53 -8.75
C ASP A 175 10.64 -17.18 -9.06
N LEU A 176 10.21 -17.45 -10.30
CA LEU A 176 8.84 -17.14 -10.77
C LEU A 176 7.78 -17.98 -10.04
N ALA A 177 8.13 -19.19 -9.60
CA ALA A 177 7.23 -20.05 -8.85
C ALA A 177 6.98 -19.50 -7.44
N GLY A 178 8.04 -19.13 -6.72
CA GLY A 178 7.94 -18.47 -5.41
C GLY A 178 7.27 -17.10 -5.48
N ALA A 179 7.53 -16.34 -6.55
CA ALA A 179 6.84 -15.07 -6.80
C ALA A 179 5.33 -15.26 -6.95
N ARG A 180 4.91 -16.25 -7.76
CA ARG A 180 3.48 -16.58 -7.95
C ARG A 180 2.79 -16.97 -6.64
N LEU A 181 3.48 -17.72 -5.79
CA LEU A 181 2.96 -18.09 -4.47
C LEU A 181 2.78 -16.85 -3.57
N ALA A 182 3.79 -15.98 -3.51
CA ALA A 182 3.74 -14.77 -2.70
C ALA A 182 2.59 -13.84 -3.14
N PHE A 183 2.43 -13.60 -4.44
CA PHE A 183 1.32 -12.80 -4.97
C PHE A 183 -0.06 -13.43 -4.71
N ARG A 184 -0.16 -14.75 -4.71
CA ARG A 184 -1.42 -15.44 -4.34
C ARG A 184 -1.75 -15.21 -2.88
N GLN A 185 -0.78 -15.33 -1.98
CA GLN A 185 -0.96 -15.07 -0.56
C GLN A 185 -1.29 -13.60 -0.29
N ALA A 186 -0.63 -12.67 -0.99
CA ALA A 186 -0.93 -11.24 -0.92
C ALA A 186 -2.41 -10.97 -1.26
N ARG A 187 -2.94 -11.59 -2.32
CA ARG A 187 -4.35 -11.42 -2.70
C ARG A 187 -5.32 -11.90 -1.63
N ILE A 188 -5.01 -13.03 -0.96
CA ILE A 188 -5.85 -13.54 0.14
C ILE A 188 -5.87 -12.55 1.30
N ASN A 189 -4.73 -11.96 1.67
CA ASN A 189 -4.67 -10.96 2.72
C ASN A 189 -5.39 -9.66 2.32
N LEU A 190 -5.28 -9.23 1.06
CA LEU A 190 -5.99 -8.05 0.54
C LEU A 190 -7.52 -8.19 0.71
N GLU A 191 -8.08 -9.39 0.51
CA GLU A 191 -9.51 -9.66 0.71
C GLU A 191 -9.95 -9.53 2.18
N MET A 192 -9.01 -9.64 3.12
CA MET A 192 -9.22 -9.47 4.57
C MET A 192 -8.82 -8.07 5.06
N GLY A 193 -8.29 -7.23 4.19
CA GLY A 193 -7.79 -5.89 4.50
C GLY A 193 -8.89 -4.83 4.54
N THR A 194 -8.46 -3.58 4.69
CA THR A 194 -9.34 -2.40 4.78
C THR A 194 -10.05 -2.05 3.47
N GLY A 195 -9.69 -2.70 2.36
CA GLY A 195 -10.14 -2.34 1.01
C GLY A 195 -9.42 -1.12 0.43
N ASP A 196 -8.20 -0.83 0.89
CA ASP A 196 -7.39 0.27 0.36
C ASP A 196 -7.10 0.06 -1.13
N LEU A 197 -7.58 1.00 -1.95
CA LEU A 197 -7.42 0.96 -3.40
C LEU A 197 -5.96 1.09 -3.84
N LEU A 198 -5.11 1.74 -3.03
CA LEU A 198 -3.70 1.91 -3.32
C LEU A 198 -2.95 0.58 -3.15
N GLU A 199 -3.27 -0.18 -2.09
CA GLU A 199 -2.70 -1.51 -1.88
C GLU A 199 -3.13 -2.48 -2.99
N GLU A 200 -4.41 -2.46 -3.39
CA GLU A 200 -4.89 -3.27 -4.51
C GLU A 200 -4.17 -2.90 -5.81
N ALA A 201 -4.04 -1.61 -6.12
CA ALA A 201 -3.37 -1.14 -7.32
C ALA A 201 -1.87 -1.50 -7.33
N GLY A 202 -1.20 -1.39 -6.19
CA GLY A 202 0.20 -1.79 -6.00
C GLY A 202 0.42 -3.29 -6.23
N LEU A 203 -0.44 -4.13 -5.65
CA LEU A 203 -0.42 -5.58 -5.85
C LEU A 203 -0.61 -5.95 -7.33
N LEU A 204 -1.60 -5.34 -7.99
CA LEU A 204 -1.85 -5.57 -9.43
C LEU A 204 -0.66 -5.16 -10.28
N GLY A 205 0.00 -4.04 -9.96
CA GLY A 205 1.22 -3.59 -10.66
C GLY A 205 2.37 -4.60 -10.57
N GLY A 206 2.58 -5.20 -9.41
CA GLY A 206 3.54 -6.28 -9.22
C GLY A 206 3.17 -7.55 -10.01
N LEU A 207 1.88 -7.91 -9.96
CA LEU A 207 1.35 -9.07 -10.67
C LEU A 207 1.48 -8.92 -12.20
N VAL A 208 1.27 -7.72 -12.75
CA VAL A 208 1.48 -7.44 -14.19
C VAL A 208 2.90 -7.79 -14.61
N LYS A 209 3.91 -7.38 -13.84
CA LYS A 209 5.31 -7.68 -14.15
C LYS A 209 5.56 -9.19 -14.14
N LEU A 210 5.06 -9.91 -13.13
CA LEU A 210 5.18 -11.37 -13.06
C LEU A 210 4.51 -12.04 -14.26
N LEU A 211 3.30 -11.63 -14.63
CA LEU A 211 2.56 -12.22 -15.75
C LEU A 211 3.27 -11.97 -17.10
N CYS A 212 3.92 -10.82 -17.26
CA CYS A 212 4.78 -10.55 -18.42
C CYS A 212 5.97 -11.51 -18.48
N ASP A 213 6.66 -11.72 -17.36
CA ASP A 213 7.82 -12.64 -17.29
C ASP A 213 7.41 -14.11 -17.54
N LEU A 214 6.15 -14.46 -17.23
CA LEU A 214 5.56 -15.77 -17.52
C LEU A 214 4.99 -15.91 -18.95
N GLY A 215 5.00 -14.82 -19.75
CA GLY A 215 4.40 -14.80 -21.10
C GLY A 215 2.86 -14.78 -21.08
N GLU A 216 2.23 -14.58 -19.93
CA GLU A 216 0.76 -14.56 -19.78
C GLU A 216 0.18 -13.16 -20.10
N TYR A 217 0.50 -12.62 -21.28
CA TYR A 217 0.22 -11.21 -21.68
C TYR A 217 -1.27 -10.83 -21.61
N GLY A 218 -2.18 -11.76 -21.91
CA GLY A 218 -3.62 -11.50 -21.81
C GLY A 218 -4.07 -11.21 -20.39
N LYS A 219 -3.56 -11.96 -19.40
CA LYS A 219 -3.84 -11.72 -17.99
C LYS A 219 -3.14 -10.48 -17.47
N ALA A 220 -1.92 -10.20 -17.97
CA ALA A 220 -1.19 -8.99 -17.64
C ALA A 220 -1.97 -7.74 -18.08
N ALA A 221 -2.53 -7.74 -19.30
CA ALA A 221 -3.34 -6.65 -19.82
C ALA A 221 -4.59 -6.40 -18.95
N GLN A 222 -5.32 -7.44 -18.56
CA GLN A 222 -6.49 -7.34 -17.69
C GLN A 222 -6.12 -6.75 -16.30
N SER A 223 -5.01 -7.22 -15.73
CA SER A 223 -4.52 -6.72 -14.44
C SER A 223 -4.10 -5.25 -14.52
N LEU A 224 -3.45 -4.86 -15.62
CA LEU A 224 -3.05 -3.47 -15.87
C LEU A 224 -4.26 -2.54 -16.04
N GLU A 225 -5.28 -2.98 -16.77
CA GLU A 225 -6.52 -2.23 -16.95
C GLU A 225 -7.22 -2.00 -15.61
N ARG A 226 -7.30 -3.04 -14.76
CA ARG A 226 -7.86 -2.92 -13.42
C ARG A 226 -7.06 -1.97 -12.55
N ALA A 227 -5.73 -2.07 -12.52
CA ALA A 227 -4.87 -1.16 -11.77
C ALA A 227 -5.06 0.30 -12.25
N SER A 228 -5.09 0.51 -13.56
CA SER A 228 -5.32 1.85 -14.14
C SER A 228 -6.68 2.43 -13.79
N ALA A 229 -7.72 1.58 -13.70
CA ALA A 229 -9.05 2.00 -13.25
C ALA A 229 -9.05 2.44 -11.78
N LEU A 230 -8.31 1.75 -10.91
CA LEU A 230 -8.15 2.13 -9.49
C LEU A 230 -7.42 3.47 -9.35
N TYR A 231 -6.30 3.67 -10.04
CA TYR A 231 -5.58 4.96 -10.01
C TYR A 231 -6.46 6.12 -10.49
N ARG A 232 -7.24 5.93 -11.56
CA ARG A 232 -8.20 6.95 -12.03
C ARG A 232 -9.26 7.30 -10.98
N ARG A 233 -9.74 6.29 -10.22
CA ARG A 233 -10.70 6.52 -9.12
C ARG A 233 -10.10 7.33 -7.97
N MET A 234 -8.79 7.21 -7.73
CA MET A 234 -8.06 7.97 -6.72
C MET A 234 -7.68 9.39 -7.19
N GLY A 235 -7.96 9.73 -8.46
CA GLY A 235 -7.55 11.02 -9.06
C GLY A 235 -6.08 11.10 -9.41
N ASP A 236 -5.36 9.97 -9.37
CA ASP A 236 -3.96 9.89 -9.77
C ASP A 236 -3.84 9.65 -11.28
N ALA A 237 -2.72 10.12 -11.86
CA ALA A 237 -2.43 9.84 -13.26
C ALA A 237 -2.31 8.32 -13.49
N PRO A 238 -2.81 7.79 -14.61
CA PRO A 238 -2.67 6.38 -14.94
C PRO A 238 -1.20 5.98 -14.98
N LEU A 239 -0.92 4.71 -14.68
CA LEU A 239 0.41 4.09 -14.75
C LEU A 239 0.94 4.12 -16.20
N GLU A 240 1.42 5.27 -16.67
CA GLU A 240 2.00 5.39 -18.03
C GLU A 240 3.31 4.58 -18.20
N GLN A 241 3.90 4.12 -17.09
CA GLN A 241 5.24 3.53 -17.11
C GLN A 241 5.26 2.01 -17.33
N VAL A 242 4.14 1.31 -17.26
CA VAL A 242 4.11 -0.13 -17.55
C VAL A 242 3.78 -0.36 -19.01
N LYS A 243 4.79 -0.25 -19.89
CA LYS A 243 4.67 -0.69 -21.27
C LYS A 243 4.66 -2.22 -21.28
N LEU A 244 3.51 -2.82 -21.61
CA LEU A 244 3.49 -4.26 -21.90
C LEU A 244 4.43 -4.52 -23.10
N PRO A 245 5.34 -5.50 -23.01
CA PRO A 245 6.09 -5.93 -24.16
C PRO A 245 5.09 -6.39 -25.23
N ARG A 246 5.23 -5.89 -26.44
CA ARG A 246 4.39 -6.37 -27.55
C ARG A 246 4.65 -7.86 -27.72
N PRO A 247 3.62 -8.71 -27.81
CA PRO A 247 3.83 -10.11 -28.14
C PRO A 247 4.63 -10.16 -29.44
N GLN A 248 5.82 -10.77 -29.37
CA GLN A 248 6.54 -11.08 -30.61
C GLN A 248 5.61 -11.98 -31.40
N LYS A 249 5.11 -11.51 -32.55
CA LYS A 249 4.47 -12.38 -33.51
C LYS A 249 5.50 -13.46 -33.80
N LYS A 250 5.11 -14.70 -33.63
CA LYS A 250 5.90 -15.83 -34.10
C LYS A 250 6.01 -15.71 -35.62
N GLU A 251 7.09 -15.05 -36.08
CA GLU A 251 7.47 -15.02 -37.49
C GLU A 251 7.98 -16.40 -37.97
N ASP A 252 7.97 -17.39 -37.06
CA ASP A 252 8.52 -18.72 -37.33
C ASP A 252 7.55 -19.64 -38.07
N GLU A 253 6.26 -19.30 -38.21
CA GLU A 253 5.31 -20.16 -38.92
C GLU A 253 5.23 -19.87 -40.42
N GLU A 254 5.61 -18.69 -40.87
CA GLU A 254 5.59 -18.36 -42.30
C GLU A 254 6.82 -18.88 -43.05
N GLN A 255 8.00 -18.95 -42.39
CA GLN A 255 9.21 -19.45 -43.04
C GLN A 255 9.26 -20.97 -43.23
N VAL A 256 8.42 -21.73 -42.51
CA VAL A 256 8.34 -23.19 -42.66
C VAL A 256 7.42 -23.58 -43.83
N GLN A 257 6.45 -22.76 -44.18
CA GLN A 257 5.55 -23.02 -45.33
C GLN A 257 6.22 -22.70 -46.65
N ASP A 258 7.04 -21.64 -46.72
CA ASP A 258 7.76 -21.31 -47.98
C ASP A 258 8.87 -22.33 -48.34
N ARG A 259 9.43 -23.03 -47.33
CA ARG A 259 10.42 -24.10 -47.61
C ARG A 259 9.81 -25.41 -48.08
N LYS A 260 8.52 -25.63 -47.83
CA LYS A 260 7.81 -26.82 -48.32
C LYS A 260 7.19 -26.64 -49.70
N GLY A 261 7.02 -25.37 -50.15
CA GLY A 261 6.53 -25.06 -51.50
C GLY A 261 7.60 -25.05 -52.61
N ALA A 262 8.89 -25.02 -52.24
CA ALA A 262 9.99 -24.93 -53.21
C ALA A 262 10.66 -26.31 -53.53
N ALA A 263 10.13 -27.42 -53.00
CA ALA A 263 10.69 -28.76 -53.21
C ALA A 263 9.67 -29.75 -53.87
N GLY A 264 8.69 -29.19 -54.61
CA GLY A 264 7.73 -29.97 -55.39
C GLY A 264 7.83 -29.69 -56.90
#